data_f05b185cd6cdbbffdbd116ae40a66c20
#
_entry.id   f05b185cd6cdbbffdbd116ae40a66c20
#
_cell.length_a   1.000
_cell.length_b   1.000
_cell.length_c   1.000
_cell.angle_alpha   90.00
_cell.angle_beta   90.00
_cell.angle_gamma   90.00
#
_symmetry.space_group_name_H-M   'P 1'
#
loop_
_entity.id
_entity.type
_entity.pdbx_description
1 polymer ?
#
loop_
_entity_poly.entity_id
_entity_poly.type
_entity_poly.pdbx_seq_one_letter_code
_entity_poly.pdbx_strand_id
1 'polypeptide(L)'
;MKTTGKVTGIIANLVTVEVDGPVAQNEICFIDLAGTKLMAEVIKVNGNKASVQVFESTRGLQIGDKVEFQGYMLEVTLGPGLLSSNFDGLQNNLATMEGVFLKRGEYTKALDEEKLWDFKPIAKAGDQVVAADWLGEVKEGWLPHKIMVPFNFKGTYTVKSVAAAGQYKITDTIATLTNADGEEVKVTMTQKWPVKVAVGGYVEKPRPFKVMETGVRTIDTLNPIAEGGTGFIPGPFGCGKTVLQHALAEQADADIIIMAACGERANEVVEIFTEFPELKDKHTGRSLMERTIIICNTSNMPVAAREASVYTAMTLGEYYRAMGMKVLLLADSTSRWAQALREMSNRLEELPGQDGFPMDLSAIISNFYARAGYVKLNNGQSGSITFIGTVSPAGGNLKEPVTESTKKAARCFYGLSQNRADKKRYPAVDPVDSYSKYLEYPEIIEYLDNKIEKGWVDKVTKTKYIIRKGKDAYEQINILGDDGVPMSYHEQYWKSELIDYVILQQDAFDNIDGCSPLERQKFMLDMILEICDRSFKFDNFEECMTFFKGLINICRQMNYSEYESEQFNKYLNQLKEELKHE
;
A
#
# COMPACT_ATOMS: atom_id res chain seq x y z
N MET A 1 13.28 -33.77 -18.05
CA MET A 1 12.19 -33.69 -19.05
C MET A 1 11.11 -32.79 -18.45
N LYS A 2 10.55 -31.90 -19.24
CA LYS A 2 9.38 -31.12 -18.80
C LYS A 2 8.18 -32.03 -18.76
N THR A 3 7.36 -31.94 -17.70
CA THR A 3 6.09 -32.67 -17.61
C THR A 3 5.12 -32.13 -18.63
N THR A 4 4.41 -33.01 -19.28
CA THR A 4 3.35 -32.68 -20.25
C THR A 4 2.02 -33.24 -19.78
N GLY A 5 0.94 -32.84 -20.42
CA GLY A 5 -0.40 -33.32 -20.11
C GLY A 5 -1.39 -33.01 -21.22
N LYS A 6 -2.63 -33.42 -21.00
CA LYS A 6 -3.75 -33.17 -21.89
C LYS A 6 -4.96 -32.67 -21.14
N VAL A 7 -5.67 -31.73 -21.75
CA VAL A 7 -6.94 -31.21 -21.22
C VAL A 7 -7.98 -32.31 -21.16
N THR A 8 -8.60 -32.52 -20.02
CA THR A 8 -9.69 -33.52 -19.82
C THR A 8 -11.01 -32.89 -19.38
N GLY A 9 -11.00 -31.64 -18.93
CA GLY A 9 -12.20 -30.93 -18.52
C GLY A 9 -12.00 -29.42 -18.53
N ILE A 10 -13.07 -28.68 -18.80
CA ILE A 10 -13.04 -27.20 -18.86
C ILE A 10 -14.29 -26.66 -18.16
N ILE A 11 -14.10 -25.81 -17.14
CA ILE A 11 -15.16 -25.09 -16.44
C ILE A 11 -14.75 -23.61 -16.38
N ALA A 12 -15.27 -22.79 -17.28
CA ALA A 12 -14.83 -21.40 -17.43
C ALA A 12 -13.29 -21.32 -17.59
N ASN A 13 -12.58 -20.62 -16.71
CA ASN A 13 -11.13 -20.52 -16.75
C ASN A 13 -10.41 -21.61 -15.92
N LEU A 14 -11.15 -22.52 -15.30
CA LEU A 14 -10.60 -23.69 -14.61
C LEU A 14 -10.54 -24.87 -15.58
N VAL A 15 -9.36 -25.41 -15.79
CA VAL A 15 -9.10 -26.52 -16.71
C VAL A 15 -8.52 -27.69 -15.93
N THR A 16 -9.07 -28.89 -16.17
CA THR A 16 -8.52 -30.13 -15.62
C THR A 16 -7.58 -30.75 -16.64
N VAL A 17 -6.40 -31.10 -16.22
CA VAL A 17 -5.34 -31.68 -17.06
C VAL A 17 -4.93 -33.02 -16.50
N GLU A 18 -4.88 -34.04 -17.32
CA GLU A 18 -4.24 -35.31 -16.99
C GLU A 18 -2.73 -35.19 -17.28
N VAL A 19 -1.90 -35.47 -16.27
CA VAL A 19 -0.46 -35.22 -16.33
C VAL A 19 0.34 -36.51 -16.48
N ASP A 20 1.43 -36.44 -17.23
CA ASP A 20 2.31 -37.57 -17.55
C ASP A 20 3.52 -37.68 -16.57
N GLY A 21 3.62 -36.77 -15.60
CA GLY A 21 4.75 -36.70 -14.67
C GLY A 21 4.45 -35.85 -13.44
N PRO A 22 5.45 -35.58 -12.60
CA PRO A 22 5.27 -34.81 -11.39
C PRO A 22 4.97 -33.34 -11.71
N VAL A 23 4.00 -32.78 -10.99
CA VAL A 23 3.57 -31.37 -11.07
C VAL A 23 3.42 -30.82 -9.67
N ALA A 24 3.89 -29.61 -9.46
CA ALA A 24 3.78 -28.91 -8.17
C ALA A 24 2.61 -27.93 -8.16
N GLN A 25 2.08 -27.65 -6.97
CA GLN A 25 1.13 -26.56 -6.78
C GLN A 25 1.80 -25.21 -7.03
N ASN A 26 1.06 -24.28 -7.62
CA ASN A 26 1.50 -22.96 -8.08
C ASN A 26 2.49 -22.98 -9.26
N GLU A 27 2.73 -24.12 -9.87
CA GLU A 27 3.56 -24.25 -11.08
C GLU A 27 2.86 -23.62 -12.29
N ILE A 28 3.63 -22.92 -13.12
CA ILE A 28 3.14 -22.35 -14.38
C ILE A 28 3.12 -23.42 -15.47
N CYS A 29 2.07 -23.41 -16.27
CA CYS A 29 1.96 -24.21 -17.47
C CYS A 29 1.40 -23.38 -18.64
N PHE A 30 1.62 -23.88 -19.85
CA PHE A 30 1.06 -23.31 -21.07
C PHE A 30 0.17 -24.34 -21.77
N ILE A 31 -1.04 -23.92 -22.11
CA ILE A 31 -1.99 -24.72 -22.88
C ILE A 31 -1.92 -24.29 -24.33
N ASP A 32 -1.72 -25.23 -25.24
CA ASP A 32 -1.63 -24.94 -26.67
C ASP A 32 -3.04 -24.91 -27.29
N LEU A 33 -3.46 -23.72 -27.66
CA LEU A 33 -4.69 -23.49 -28.41
C LEU A 33 -4.38 -23.19 -29.86
N ALA A 34 -4.30 -24.20 -30.71
CA ALA A 34 -4.05 -24.04 -32.12
C ALA A 34 -2.82 -23.15 -32.45
N GLY A 35 -1.73 -23.32 -31.71
CA GLY A 35 -0.49 -22.54 -31.84
C GLY A 35 -0.41 -21.29 -30.95
N THR A 36 -1.49 -20.90 -30.28
CA THR A 36 -1.48 -19.84 -29.27
C THR A 36 -1.28 -20.47 -27.90
N LYS A 37 -0.25 -20.02 -27.16
CA LYS A 37 0.04 -20.54 -25.82
C LYS A 37 -0.68 -19.70 -24.78
N LEU A 38 -1.57 -20.34 -24.01
CA LEU A 38 -2.27 -19.71 -22.90
C LEU A 38 -1.58 -20.05 -21.58
N MET A 39 -1.18 -19.03 -20.82
CA MET A 39 -0.57 -19.21 -19.51
C MET A 39 -1.63 -19.61 -18.47
N ALA A 40 -1.27 -20.58 -17.63
CA ALA A 40 -2.09 -21.04 -16.52
C ALA A 40 -1.22 -21.39 -15.31
N GLU A 41 -1.84 -21.42 -14.14
CA GLU A 41 -1.24 -21.79 -12.87
C GLU A 41 -1.92 -23.01 -12.27
N VAL A 42 -1.14 -23.96 -11.77
CA VAL A 42 -1.65 -25.14 -11.06
C VAL A 42 -2.17 -24.73 -9.70
N ILE A 43 -3.46 -24.95 -9.46
CA ILE A 43 -4.10 -24.62 -8.18
C ILE A 43 -4.18 -25.85 -7.28
N LYS A 44 -4.50 -27.00 -7.87
CA LYS A 44 -4.72 -28.26 -7.12
C LYS A 44 -4.18 -29.44 -7.91
N VAL A 45 -3.53 -30.34 -7.20
CA VAL A 45 -3.08 -31.62 -7.75
C VAL A 45 -3.76 -32.77 -7.02
N ASN A 46 -4.34 -33.70 -7.75
CA ASN A 46 -4.99 -34.86 -7.20
C ASN A 46 -4.67 -36.10 -8.06
N GLY A 47 -3.77 -36.95 -7.57
CA GLY A 47 -3.24 -38.09 -8.32
C GLY A 47 -2.54 -37.65 -9.61
N ASN A 48 -3.01 -38.16 -10.74
CA ASN A 48 -2.51 -37.80 -12.06
C ASN A 48 -3.29 -36.65 -12.74
N LYS A 49 -4.12 -35.91 -11.97
CA LYS A 49 -4.88 -34.77 -12.46
C LYS A 49 -4.46 -33.49 -11.78
N ALA A 50 -4.25 -32.46 -12.57
CA ALA A 50 -4.00 -31.12 -12.12
C ALA A 50 -5.17 -30.20 -12.51
N SER A 51 -5.67 -29.42 -11.57
CA SER A 51 -6.59 -28.32 -11.84
C SER A 51 -5.78 -27.05 -12.04
N VAL A 52 -5.88 -26.46 -13.22
CA VAL A 52 -5.13 -25.27 -13.60
C VAL A 52 -6.08 -24.10 -13.87
N GLN A 53 -5.74 -22.94 -13.37
CA GLN A 53 -6.46 -21.70 -13.60
C GLN A 53 -5.80 -20.93 -14.73
N VAL A 54 -6.51 -20.71 -15.83
CA VAL A 54 -6.00 -19.98 -16.99
C VAL A 54 -6.10 -18.47 -16.74
N PHE A 55 -5.03 -17.74 -17.05
CA PHE A 55 -4.97 -16.28 -16.90
C PHE A 55 -5.74 -15.50 -17.97
N GLU A 56 -6.20 -16.18 -19.01
CA GLU A 56 -6.89 -15.60 -20.14
C GLU A 56 -8.20 -16.33 -20.46
N SER A 57 -8.91 -15.89 -21.50
CA SER A 57 -10.13 -16.56 -21.96
C SER A 57 -9.83 -17.96 -22.51
N THR A 58 -10.57 -18.94 -22.04
CA THR A 58 -10.48 -20.34 -22.47
C THR A 58 -11.35 -20.68 -23.71
N ARG A 59 -11.98 -19.67 -24.32
CA ARG A 59 -12.84 -19.91 -25.51
C ARG A 59 -12.07 -20.60 -26.61
N GLY A 60 -12.63 -21.73 -27.10
CA GLY A 60 -12.03 -22.53 -28.16
C GLY A 60 -11.08 -23.63 -27.68
N LEU A 61 -10.75 -23.72 -26.40
CA LEU A 61 -10.05 -24.88 -25.85
C LEU A 61 -10.90 -26.13 -25.97
N GLN A 62 -10.24 -27.26 -26.25
CA GLN A 62 -10.87 -28.54 -26.42
C GLN A 62 -10.24 -29.61 -25.53
N ILE A 63 -11.00 -30.63 -25.23
CA ILE A 63 -10.46 -31.83 -24.58
C ILE A 63 -9.43 -32.47 -25.53
N GLY A 64 -8.26 -32.78 -24.98
CA GLY A 64 -7.12 -33.31 -25.71
C GLY A 64 -6.05 -32.28 -26.08
N ASP A 65 -6.31 -30.97 -25.90
CA ASP A 65 -5.30 -29.95 -26.12
C ASP A 65 -4.07 -30.18 -25.21
N LYS A 66 -2.90 -29.92 -25.74
CA LYS A 66 -1.63 -30.20 -25.07
C LYS A 66 -1.32 -29.13 -24.02
N VAL A 67 -0.73 -29.57 -22.91
CA VAL A 67 -0.27 -28.72 -21.83
C VAL A 67 1.20 -29.01 -21.52
N GLU A 68 2.00 -27.96 -21.37
CA GLU A 68 3.41 -28.05 -20.99
C GLU A 68 3.62 -27.38 -19.63
N PHE A 69 4.10 -28.12 -18.63
CA PHE A 69 4.43 -27.63 -17.32
C PHE A 69 5.87 -27.13 -17.30
N GLN A 70 6.11 -25.96 -16.66
CA GLN A 70 7.37 -25.26 -16.79
C GLN A 70 8.38 -25.54 -15.66
N GLY A 71 7.92 -26.07 -14.53
CA GLY A 71 8.77 -26.34 -13.35
C GLY A 71 9.09 -25.10 -12.51
N TYR A 72 8.44 -23.98 -12.76
CA TYR A 72 8.60 -22.75 -11.95
C TYR A 72 7.23 -22.12 -11.64
N MET A 73 7.17 -21.34 -10.57
CA MET A 73 5.98 -20.57 -10.20
C MET A 73 5.90 -19.27 -10.99
N LEU A 74 4.75 -18.60 -10.92
CA LEU A 74 4.62 -17.24 -11.47
C LEU A 74 5.69 -16.34 -10.88
N GLU A 75 6.50 -15.76 -11.76
CA GLU A 75 7.65 -14.93 -11.38
C GLU A 75 7.62 -13.58 -12.07
N VAL A 76 8.29 -12.60 -11.47
CA VAL A 76 8.51 -11.28 -12.04
C VAL A 76 9.97 -11.08 -12.38
N THR A 77 10.22 -10.24 -13.37
CA THR A 77 11.55 -9.78 -13.72
C THR A 77 11.88 -8.52 -12.92
N LEU A 78 12.97 -8.54 -12.19
CA LEU A 78 13.45 -7.45 -11.34
C LEU A 78 14.73 -6.87 -11.92
N GLY A 79 14.76 -5.56 -12.16
CA GLY A 79 15.91 -4.89 -12.73
C GLY A 79 15.66 -3.42 -13.03
N PRO A 80 16.65 -2.70 -13.58
CA PRO A 80 16.49 -1.30 -13.97
C PRO A 80 15.43 -1.13 -15.05
N GLY A 81 14.60 -0.08 -14.93
CA GLY A 81 13.51 0.23 -15.86
C GLY A 81 12.11 -0.05 -15.31
N LEU A 82 11.97 -0.56 -14.09
CA LEU A 82 10.69 -0.75 -13.42
C LEU A 82 10.05 0.55 -12.98
N LEU A 83 10.85 1.51 -12.55
CA LEU A 83 10.38 2.80 -12.04
C LEU A 83 9.69 3.59 -13.16
N SER A 84 8.63 4.30 -12.82
CA SER A 84 7.81 5.09 -13.76
C SER A 84 7.07 4.25 -14.82
N SER A 85 6.92 2.95 -14.58
CA SER A 85 6.27 2.02 -15.50
C SER A 85 4.89 1.60 -15.02
N ASN A 86 4.05 1.21 -15.99
CA ASN A 86 2.73 0.67 -15.77
C ASN A 86 2.70 -0.78 -16.24
N PHE A 87 2.37 -1.69 -15.31
CA PHE A 87 2.28 -3.12 -15.57
C PHE A 87 0.88 -3.65 -15.28
N ASP A 88 0.53 -4.77 -15.89
CA ASP A 88 -0.59 -5.58 -15.45
C ASP A 88 -0.20 -6.54 -14.31
N GLY A 89 -1.13 -7.34 -13.82
CA GLY A 89 -0.87 -8.31 -12.75
C GLY A 89 0.15 -9.40 -13.08
N LEU A 90 0.44 -9.63 -14.36
CA LEU A 90 1.45 -10.57 -14.87
C LEU A 90 2.76 -9.88 -15.30
N GLN A 91 2.91 -8.62 -14.97
CA GLN A 91 4.05 -7.77 -15.34
C GLN A 91 4.19 -7.54 -16.86
N ASN A 92 3.11 -7.53 -17.62
CA ASN A 92 3.15 -7.04 -18.98
C ASN A 92 3.21 -5.51 -18.97
N ASN A 93 4.12 -4.94 -19.74
CA ASN A 93 4.29 -3.48 -19.82
C ASN A 93 3.17 -2.87 -20.67
N LEU A 94 2.28 -2.11 -20.04
CA LEU A 94 1.10 -1.53 -20.69
C LEU A 94 1.45 -0.42 -21.69
N ALA A 95 2.60 0.22 -21.58
CA ALA A 95 3.05 1.27 -22.50
C ALA A 95 3.49 0.71 -23.86
N THR A 96 3.89 -0.56 -23.93
CA THR A 96 4.32 -1.22 -25.17
C THR A 96 3.20 -1.96 -25.90
N MET A 97 1.98 -1.91 -25.35
CA MET A 97 0.83 -2.60 -25.90
C MET A 97 0.00 -1.70 -26.82
N GLU A 98 -0.51 -2.28 -27.90
CA GLU A 98 -1.51 -1.64 -28.74
C GLU A 98 -2.91 -1.80 -28.11
N GLY A 99 -3.32 -0.82 -27.28
CA GLY A 99 -4.64 -0.78 -26.66
C GLY A 99 -4.62 -1.04 -25.15
N VAL A 100 -5.79 -0.86 -24.52
CA VAL A 100 -5.97 -0.96 -23.05
C VAL A 100 -5.97 -2.41 -22.54
N PHE A 101 -6.07 -3.40 -23.42
CA PHE A 101 -6.20 -4.82 -23.07
C PHE A 101 -5.23 -5.69 -23.86
N LEU A 102 -4.61 -6.65 -23.19
CA LEU A 102 -3.82 -7.71 -23.81
C LEU A 102 -4.67 -8.50 -24.82
N LYS A 103 -4.12 -8.65 -26.01
CA LYS A 103 -4.62 -9.66 -26.93
C LYS A 103 -4.21 -11.03 -26.41
N ARG A 104 -5.07 -12.00 -26.62
CA ARG A 104 -4.92 -13.37 -26.15
C ARG A 104 -3.62 -14.00 -26.65
N GLY A 105 -2.82 -14.55 -25.74
CA GLY A 105 -1.54 -15.18 -26.05
C GLY A 105 -0.39 -14.21 -26.34
N GLU A 106 -0.58 -12.92 -26.18
CA GLU A 106 0.46 -11.90 -26.29
C GLU A 106 1.00 -11.56 -24.91
N TYR A 107 2.32 -11.74 -24.74
CA TYR A 107 3.04 -11.34 -23.54
C TYR A 107 4.12 -10.35 -23.91
N THR A 108 4.21 -9.24 -23.16
CA THR A 108 5.23 -8.23 -23.37
C THR A 108 6.40 -8.45 -22.43
N LYS A 109 7.59 -7.96 -22.81
CA LYS A 109 8.72 -7.91 -21.92
C LYS A 109 8.51 -6.81 -20.88
N ALA A 110 8.84 -7.10 -19.62
CA ALA A 110 8.71 -6.14 -18.53
C ALA A 110 9.69 -4.98 -18.64
N LEU A 111 10.89 -5.25 -19.14
CA LEU A 111 12.01 -4.30 -19.22
C LEU A 111 12.50 -4.14 -20.66
N ASP A 112 13.02 -2.95 -20.96
CA ASP A 112 13.70 -2.66 -22.22
C ASP A 112 15.11 -3.25 -22.21
N GLU A 113 15.34 -4.31 -22.98
CA GLU A 113 16.63 -5.01 -23.06
C GLU A 113 17.67 -4.28 -23.91
N GLU A 114 17.26 -3.30 -24.71
CA GLU A 114 18.16 -2.56 -25.59
C GLU A 114 18.72 -1.28 -24.95
N LYS A 115 18.11 -0.81 -23.87
CA LYS A 115 18.54 0.38 -23.16
C LYS A 115 19.91 0.18 -22.51
N LEU A 116 20.79 1.17 -22.68
CA LEU A 116 22.08 1.23 -22.01
C LEU A 116 21.97 1.94 -20.66
N TRP A 117 22.61 1.37 -19.65
CA TRP A 117 22.65 1.88 -18.29
C TRP A 117 24.10 2.18 -17.87
N ASP A 118 24.31 3.30 -17.20
CA ASP A 118 25.60 3.69 -16.65
C ASP A 118 25.86 2.91 -15.35
N PHE A 119 26.62 1.83 -15.46
CA PHE A 119 26.96 0.96 -14.34
C PHE A 119 28.20 1.46 -13.60
N LYS A 120 28.12 1.46 -12.26
CA LYS A 120 29.24 1.72 -11.35
C LYS A 120 29.39 0.54 -10.40
N PRO A 121 30.58 -0.11 -10.33
CA PRO A 121 30.79 -1.21 -9.40
C PRO A 121 30.84 -0.72 -7.95
N ILE A 122 30.28 -1.51 -7.04
CA ILE A 122 30.37 -1.35 -5.57
C ILE A 122 31.25 -2.46 -5.01
N ALA A 123 31.00 -3.71 -5.39
CA ALA A 123 31.78 -4.85 -4.97
C ALA A 123 33.12 -4.93 -5.70
N LYS A 124 34.09 -5.57 -5.08
CA LYS A 124 35.45 -5.80 -5.62
C LYS A 124 35.73 -7.30 -5.75
N ALA A 125 36.66 -7.65 -6.65
CA ALA A 125 37.13 -9.01 -6.74
C ALA A 125 37.71 -9.47 -5.40
N GLY A 126 37.32 -10.68 -4.96
CA GLY A 126 37.70 -11.25 -3.68
C GLY A 126 36.70 -11.03 -2.55
N ASP A 127 35.71 -10.14 -2.72
CA ASP A 127 34.65 -9.91 -1.71
C ASP A 127 33.80 -11.18 -1.52
N GLN A 128 33.39 -11.40 -0.27
CA GLN A 128 32.43 -12.44 0.08
C GLN A 128 31.04 -11.84 0.07
N VAL A 129 30.10 -12.42 -0.70
CA VAL A 129 28.76 -11.91 -0.87
C VAL A 129 27.72 -13.00 -0.68
N VAL A 130 26.54 -12.59 -0.22
CA VAL A 130 25.35 -13.43 -0.07
C VAL A 130 24.19 -12.81 -0.87
N ALA A 131 23.08 -13.53 -0.97
CA ALA A 131 21.89 -13.03 -1.66
C ALA A 131 21.50 -11.62 -1.17
N ALA A 132 21.11 -10.76 -2.09
CA ALA A 132 20.76 -9.34 -1.89
C ALA A 132 21.93 -8.39 -1.57
N ASP A 133 23.16 -8.84 -1.50
CA ASP A 133 24.33 -7.95 -1.40
C ASP A 133 24.48 -7.11 -2.68
N TRP A 134 24.89 -5.86 -2.53
CA TRP A 134 25.03 -4.95 -3.64
C TRP A 134 26.32 -5.17 -4.41
N LEU A 135 26.20 -5.41 -5.70
CA LEU A 135 27.35 -5.59 -6.61
C LEU A 135 27.73 -4.29 -7.30
N GLY A 136 26.78 -3.45 -7.59
CA GLY A 136 26.97 -2.19 -8.27
C GLY A 136 25.67 -1.37 -8.28
N GLU A 137 25.71 -0.25 -8.98
CA GLU A 137 24.54 0.62 -9.14
C GLU A 137 24.45 1.19 -10.55
N VAL A 138 23.23 1.51 -10.96
CA VAL A 138 22.93 2.28 -12.16
C VAL A 138 22.02 3.45 -11.82
N LYS A 139 22.07 4.52 -12.59
CA LYS A 139 21.19 5.66 -12.40
C LYS A 139 19.87 5.44 -13.14
N GLU A 140 18.81 5.18 -12.39
CA GLU A 140 17.44 5.07 -12.88
C GLU A 140 16.68 6.36 -12.53
N GLY A 141 16.64 7.32 -13.46
CA GLY A 141 16.13 8.66 -13.17
C GLY A 141 16.91 9.35 -12.04
N TRP A 142 16.24 9.60 -10.93
CA TRP A 142 16.85 10.16 -9.71
C TRP A 142 17.42 9.07 -8.77
N LEU A 143 17.03 7.80 -8.96
CA LEU A 143 17.31 6.69 -8.06
C LEU A 143 18.65 6.02 -8.39
N PRO A 144 19.55 5.84 -7.42
CA PRO A 144 20.67 4.91 -7.54
C PRO A 144 20.18 3.47 -7.39
N HIS A 145 19.78 2.86 -8.49
CA HIS A 145 19.26 1.50 -8.54
C HIS A 145 20.40 0.51 -8.27
N LYS A 146 20.28 -0.27 -7.20
CA LYS A 146 21.30 -1.25 -6.81
C LYS A 146 21.15 -2.54 -7.58
N ILE A 147 22.24 -3.00 -8.16
CA ILE A 147 22.33 -4.33 -8.77
C ILE A 147 22.81 -5.29 -7.70
N MET A 148 22.03 -6.32 -7.42
CA MET A 148 22.22 -7.22 -6.29
C MET A 148 22.58 -8.62 -6.72
N VAL A 149 23.20 -9.37 -5.80
CA VAL A 149 23.29 -10.83 -5.91
C VAL A 149 21.86 -11.39 -5.96
N PRO A 150 21.52 -12.22 -6.94
CA PRO A 150 20.17 -12.77 -7.07
C PRO A 150 19.65 -13.41 -5.78
N PHE A 151 18.39 -13.18 -5.47
CA PHE A 151 17.76 -13.62 -4.21
C PHE A 151 17.69 -15.15 -4.07
N ASN A 152 17.75 -15.88 -5.17
CA ASN A 152 17.72 -17.34 -5.19
C ASN A 152 19.09 -17.98 -4.94
N PHE A 153 20.16 -17.20 -4.83
CA PHE A 153 21.49 -17.71 -4.51
C PHE A 153 21.55 -18.13 -3.03
N LYS A 154 22.04 -19.34 -2.81
CA LYS A 154 22.16 -19.92 -1.47
C LYS A 154 23.61 -19.96 -1.02
N GLY A 155 23.84 -19.56 0.23
CA GLY A 155 25.17 -19.56 0.82
C GLY A 155 26.05 -18.38 0.38
N THR A 156 27.35 -18.49 0.66
CA THR A 156 28.32 -17.44 0.41
C THR A 156 29.01 -17.66 -0.93
N TYR A 157 29.13 -16.58 -1.69
CA TYR A 157 29.84 -16.54 -2.97
C TYR A 157 31.07 -15.63 -2.87
N THR A 158 32.11 -15.93 -3.64
CA THR A 158 33.25 -15.04 -3.79
C THR A 158 33.14 -14.31 -5.12
N VAL A 159 33.32 -13.00 -5.11
CA VAL A 159 33.34 -12.20 -6.34
C VAL A 159 34.63 -12.49 -7.10
N LYS A 160 34.53 -13.14 -8.25
CA LYS A 160 35.66 -13.38 -9.15
C LYS A 160 36.00 -12.12 -9.94
N SER A 161 34.99 -11.47 -10.50
CA SER A 161 35.17 -10.26 -11.28
C SER A 161 33.88 -9.42 -11.28
N VAL A 162 34.04 -8.11 -11.37
CA VAL A 162 32.94 -7.13 -11.56
C VAL A 162 33.29 -6.27 -12.77
N ALA A 163 32.31 -5.96 -13.60
CA ALA A 163 32.50 -5.09 -14.75
C ALA A 163 33.00 -3.70 -14.32
N ALA A 164 33.88 -3.12 -15.13
CA ALA A 164 34.30 -1.72 -14.92
C ALA A 164 33.14 -0.75 -15.11
N ALA A 165 33.27 0.46 -14.57
CA ALA A 165 32.29 1.53 -14.82
C ALA A 165 32.15 1.78 -16.33
N GLY A 166 30.92 1.81 -16.81
CA GLY A 166 30.61 1.97 -18.23
C GLY A 166 29.15 1.71 -18.55
N GLN A 167 28.82 1.72 -19.82
CA GLN A 167 27.45 1.49 -20.29
C GLN A 167 27.23 0.02 -20.64
N TYR A 168 26.20 -0.56 -20.08
CA TYR A 168 25.81 -1.94 -20.28
C TYR A 168 24.31 -2.08 -20.46
N LYS A 169 23.92 -3.11 -21.20
CA LYS A 169 22.52 -3.57 -21.27
C LYS A 169 22.19 -4.41 -20.04
N ILE A 170 20.91 -4.53 -19.72
CA ILE A 170 20.44 -5.36 -18.60
C ILE A 170 20.75 -6.85 -18.78
N THR A 171 20.98 -7.29 -20.01
CA THR A 171 21.33 -8.68 -20.37
C THR A 171 22.85 -8.97 -20.31
N ASP A 172 23.67 -7.93 -20.23
CA ASP A 172 25.12 -8.07 -20.16
C ASP A 172 25.57 -8.62 -18.80
N THR A 173 26.60 -9.45 -18.80
CA THR A 173 27.20 -9.96 -17.56
C THR A 173 27.97 -8.83 -16.86
N ILE A 174 27.56 -8.49 -15.64
CA ILE A 174 28.19 -7.41 -14.85
C ILE A 174 29.07 -7.95 -13.73
N ALA A 175 28.90 -9.19 -13.33
CA ALA A 175 29.73 -9.85 -12.34
C ALA A 175 29.80 -11.36 -12.58
N THR A 176 30.91 -11.97 -12.15
CA THR A 176 31.06 -13.42 -12.08
C THR A 176 31.32 -13.78 -10.63
N LEU A 177 30.52 -14.68 -10.08
CA LEU A 177 30.62 -15.17 -8.71
C LEU A 177 31.01 -16.63 -8.70
N THR A 178 31.77 -17.02 -7.70
CA THR A 178 32.22 -18.42 -7.50
C THR A 178 31.57 -18.95 -6.23
N ASN A 179 30.89 -20.10 -6.31
CA ASN A 179 30.32 -20.77 -5.15
C ASN A 179 31.38 -21.56 -4.35
N ALA A 180 30.97 -22.20 -3.25
CA ALA A 180 31.84 -23.00 -2.40
C ALA A 180 32.43 -24.21 -3.13
N ASP A 181 31.77 -24.71 -4.17
CA ASP A 181 32.21 -25.86 -4.97
C ASP A 181 33.16 -25.47 -6.13
N GLY A 182 33.42 -24.15 -6.26
CA GLY A 182 34.30 -23.62 -7.32
C GLY A 182 33.58 -23.38 -8.65
N GLU A 183 32.26 -23.52 -8.71
CA GLU A 183 31.47 -23.24 -9.90
C GLU A 183 31.30 -21.75 -10.09
N GLU A 184 31.45 -21.29 -11.32
CA GLU A 184 31.30 -19.90 -11.70
C GLU A 184 29.87 -19.62 -12.18
N VAL A 185 29.24 -18.57 -11.63
CA VAL A 185 27.94 -18.11 -12.02
C VAL A 185 28.02 -16.66 -12.50
N LYS A 186 27.48 -16.40 -13.67
CA LYS A 186 27.39 -15.05 -14.25
C LYS A 186 26.14 -14.34 -13.73
N VAL A 187 26.30 -13.08 -13.35
CA VAL A 187 25.22 -12.21 -12.87
C VAL A 187 25.01 -11.07 -13.85
N THR A 188 23.76 -10.86 -14.23
CA THR A 188 23.31 -9.72 -15.04
C THR A 188 22.61 -8.68 -14.15
N MET A 189 22.16 -7.56 -14.73
CA MET A 189 21.41 -6.54 -13.98
C MET A 189 19.98 -6.98 -13.61
N THR A 190 19.50 -8.09 -14.15
CA THR A 190 18.15 -8.59 -13.91
C THR A 190 18.15 -9.91 -13.17
N GLN A 191 17.09 -10.16 -12.45
CA GLN A 191 16.79 -11.43 -11.81
C GLN A 191 15.30 -11.71 -11.85
N LYS A 192 14.93 -12.96 -11.65
CA LYS A 192 13.55 -13.41 -11.55
C LYS A 192 13.25 -13.92 -10.17
N TRP A 193 12.05 -13.62 -9.68
CA TRP A 193 11.61 -14.07 -8.36
C TRP A 193 10.12 -14.47 -8.38
N PRO A 194 9.76 -15.60 -7.73
CA PRO A 194 8.36 -16.02 -7.60
C PRO A 194 7.56 -15.01 -6.76
N VAL A 195 6.42 -14.56 -7.29
CA VAL A 195 5.62 -13.50 -6.63
C VAL A 195 4.98 -13.93 -5.32
N LYS A 196 4.65 -15.23 -5.17
CA LYS A 196 4.02 -15.79 -3.96
C LYS A 196 5.00 -16.14 -2.85
N VAL A 197 6.29 -15.94 -3.07
CA VAL A 197 7.34 -16.20 -2.09
C VAL A 197 7.93 -14.88 -1.60
N ALA A 198 7.97 -14.69 -0.28
CA ALA A 198 8.58 -13.49 0.29
C ALA A 198 10.09 -13.45 0.03
N VAL A 199 10.62 -12.26 -0.27
CA VAL A 199 12.07 -12.05 -0.42
C VAL A 199 12.70 -11.96 0.97
N GLY A 200 13.72 -12.81 1.22
CA GLY A 200 14.40 -12.96 2.50
C GLY A 200 15.86 -12.51 2.51
N GLY A 201 16.25 -11.52 1.78
CA GLY A 201 17.64 -11.04 1.67
C GLY A 201 18.04 -10.00 2.72
N TYR A 202 17.69 -10.16 4.00
CA TYR A 202 17.98 -9.22 5.08
C TYR A 202 18.45 -9.93 6.35
N VAL A 203 19.17 -9.19 7.23
CA VAL A 203 19.69 -9.73 8.49
C VAL A 203 18.61 -9.86 9.54
N GLU A 204 17.79 -8.84 9.68
CA GLU A 204 16.78 -8.72 10.75
C GLU A 204 15.55 -7.95 10.26
N LYS A 205 14.40 -8.36 10.73
CA LYS A 205 13.14 -7.64 10.58
C LYS A 205 12.64 -7.22 11.96
N PRO A 206 13.13 -6.09 12.50
CA PRO A 206 12.75 -5.64 13.83
C PRO A 206 11.29 -5.19 13.86
N ARG A 207 10.75 -5.11 15.07
CA ARG A 207 9.46 -4.49 15.30
C ARG A 207 9.51 -3.02 14.88
N PRO A 208 8.48 -2.48 14.21
CA PRO A 208 8.46 -1.08 13.81
C PRO A 208 8.70 -0.13 14.99
N PHE A 209 9.58 0.85 14.80
CA PHE A 209 10.00 1.79 15.86
C PHE A 209 10.04 3.25 15.42
N LYS A 210 9.75 3.53 14.17
CA LYS A 210 9.63 4.88 13.60
C LYS A 210 8.24 5.08 13.02
N VAL A 211 7.77 6.32 12.99
CA VAL A 211 6.51 6.71 12.36
C VAL A 211 6.79 7.25 10.97
N MET A 212 5.96 6.89 10.00
CA MET A 212 5.95 7.50 8.68
C MET A 212 5.09 8.75 8.71
N GLU A 213 5.67 9.90 8.39
CA GLU A 213 4.93 11.16 8.26
C GLU A 213 4.14 11.18 6.95
N THR A 214 2.85 11.45 7.03
CA THR A 214 1.95 11.45 5.87
C THR A 214 1.45 12.84 5.47
N GLY A 215 1.62 13.84 6.34
CA GLY A 215 1.06 15.17 6.14
C GLY A 215 -0.46 15.25 6.33
N VAL A 216 -1.11 14.13 6.61
CA VAL A 216 -2.55 14.07 6.90
C VAL A 216 -2.76 14.08 8.42
N ARG A 217 -3.39 15.12 8.93
CA ARG A 217 -3.52 15.35 10.39
C ARG A 217 -4.22 14.22 11.12
N THR A 218 -5.28 13.67 10.55
CA THR A 218 -6.03 12.57 11.18
C THR A 218 -5.19 11.29 11.32
N ILE A 219 -4.22 11.09 10.45
CA ILE A 219 -3.28 9.96 10.52
C ILE A 219 -2.13 10.31 11.47
N ASP A 220 -1.35 11.33 11.17
CA ASP A 220 -0.13 11.65 11.90
C ASP A 220 -0.38 12.04 13.36
N THR A 221 -1.45 12.78 13.63
CA THR A 221 -1.76 13.27 14.98
C THR A 221 -2.44 12.20 15.83
N LEU A 222 -3.50 11.55 15.30
CA LEU A 222 -4.34 10.66 16.11
C LEU A 222 -4.03 9.18 15.92
N ASN A 223 -3.74 8.75 14.70
CA ASN A 223 -3.59 7.34 14.36
C ASN A 223 -2.36 7.12 13.46
N PRO A 224 -1.14 7.36 13.98
CA PRO A 224 0.07 7.28 13.17
C PRO A 224 0.31 5.87 12.66
N ILE A 225 0.86 5.79 11.44
CA ILE A 225 1.35 4.55 10.86
C ILE A 225 2.86 4.49 10.98
N ALA A 226 3.38 3.34 11.36
CA ALA A 226 4.82 3.14 11.47
C ALA A 226 5.47 3.00 10.08
N GLU A 227 6.71 3.43 9.95
CA GLU A 227 7.55 3.06 8.80
C GLU A 227 7.74 1.54 8.78
N GLY A 228 7.36 0.90 7.69
CA GLY A 228 7.28 -0.55 7.64
C GLY A 228 6.04 -1.13 8.32
N GLY A 229 5.05 -0.31 8.62
CA GLY A 229 3.80 -0.71 9.24
C GLY A 229 2.73 -1.13 8.25
N THR A 230 1.60 -1.56 8.77
CA THR A 230 0.43 -2.00 8.02
C THR A 230 -0.81 -1.26 8.45
N GLY A 231 -1.61 -0.85 7.49
CA GLY A 231 -2.88 -0.18 7.72
C GLY A 231 -3.88 -0.52 6.62
N PHE A 232 -5.15 -0.20 6.83
CA PHE A 232 -6.14 -0.30 5.80
C PHE A 232 -7.26 0.73 5.97
N ILE A 233 -7.89 1.06 4.86
CA ILE A 233 -8.93 2.07 4.76
C ILE A 233 -10.21 1.38 4.29
N PRO A 234 -11.04 0.87 5.20
CA PRO A 234 -12.34 0.35 4.83
C PRO A 234 -13.35 1.48 4.73
N GLY A 235 -14.27 1.38 3.78
CA GLY A 235 -15.35 2.35 3.68
C GLY A 235 -16.23 2.14 2.47
N PRO A 236 -17.46 2.68 2.52
CA PRO A 236 -18.38 2.64 1.41
C PRO A 236 -17.83 3.33 0.16
N PHE A 237 -18.44 3.05 -0.97
CA PHE A 237 -18.15 3.76 -2.22
C PHE A 237 -18.47 5.25 -2.08
N GLY A 238 -17.63 6.11 -2.63
CA GLY A 238 -17.84 7.56 -2.63
C GLY A 238 -17.42 8.30 -1.34
N CYS A 239 -16.83 7.60 -0.36
CA CYS A 239 -16.36 8.22 0.88
C CYS A 239 -14.95 8.85 0.79
N GLY A 240 -14.37 8.93 -0.41
CA GLY A 240 -13.07 9.57 -0.62
C GLY A 240 -11.86 8.66 -0.38
N LYS A 241 -11.98 7.33 -0.51
CA LYS A 241 -10.85 6.39 -0.41
C LYS A 241 -9.71 6.74 -1.36
N THR A 242 -10.03 6.93 -2.63
CA THR A 242 -9.06 7.25 -3.67
C THR A 242 -8.37 8.59 -3.42
N VAL A 243 -9.12 9.61 -3.02
CA VAL A 243 -8.55 10.93 -2.68
C VAL A 243 -7.56 10.83 -1.53
N LEU A 244 -7.89 10.05 -0.49
CA LEU A 244 -6.97 9.85 0.64
C LEU A 244 -5.70 9.08 0.22
N GLN A 245 -5.83 8.06 -0.63
CA GLN A 245 -4.67 7.34 -1.17
C GLN A 245 -3.79 8.23 -2.04
N HIS A 246 -4.37 9.06 -2.91
CA HIS A 246 -3.62 10.01 -3.72
C HIS A 246 -2.88 11.03 -2.84
N ALA A 247 -3.52 11.55 -1.80
CA ALA A 247 -2.86 12.44 -0.84
C ALA A 247 -1.68 11.75 -0.15
N LEU A 248 -1.82 10.49 0.26
CA LEU A 248 -0.73 9.71 0.84
C LEU A 248 0.41 9.50 -0.17
N ALA A 249 0.10 9.18 -1.41
CA ALA A 249 1.09 9.00 -2.46
C ALA A 249 1.90 10.27 -2.73
N GLU A 250 1.24 11.44 -2.74
CA GLU A 250 1.87 12.72 -3.01
C GLU A 250 2.81 13.20 -1.90
N GLN A 251 2.49 12.92 -0.65
CA GLN A 251 3.08 13.63 0.48
C GLN A 251 3.66 12.76 1.59
N ALA A 252 3.44 11.46 1.57
CA ALA A 252 4.03 10.57 2.56
C ALA A 252 5.56 10.53 2.44
N ASP A 253 6.25 10.36 3.57
CA ASP A 253 7.71 10.19 3.62
C ASP A 253 8.09 8.79 3.11
N ALA A 254 8.08 8.64 1.81
CA ALA A 254 8.48 7.42 1.11
C ALA A 254 9.30 7.76 -0.15
N ASP A 255 10.25 6.88 -0.48
CA ASP A 255 11.09 7.04 -1.66
C ASP A 255 10.39 6.53 -2.92
N ILE A 256 9.71 5.39 -2.81
CA ILE A 256 9.02 4.69 -3.89
C ILE A 256 7.55 4.48 -3.54
N ILE A 257 6.67 4.79 -4.48
CA ILE A 257 5.25 4.52 -4.38
C ILE A 257 4.90 3.38 -5.35
N ILE A 258 4.22 2.36 -4.85
CA ILE A 258 3.65 1.31 -5.69
C ILE A 258 2.13 1.36 -5.52
N MET A 259 1.44 1.64 -6.61
CA MET A 259 -0.02 1.64 -6.64
C MET A 259 -0.50 0.35 -7.29
N ALA A 260 -1.21 -0.47 -6.53
CA ALA A 260 -1.81 -1.71 -7.01
C ALA A 260 -3.32 -1.52 -7.17
N ALA A 261 -3.79 -1.37 -8.39
CA ALA A 261 -5.21 -1.38 -8.73
C ALA A 261 -5.66 -2.83 -8.98
N CYS A 262 -6.31 -3.43 -7.99
CA CYS A 262 -6.67 -4.84 -7.99
C CYS A 262 -8.14 -5.03 -8.41
N GLY A 263 -8.37 -5.25 -9.70
CA GLY A 263 -9.71 -5.53 -10.23
C GLY A 263 -10.65 -4.33 -10.25
N GLU A 264 -10.10 -3.13 -10.37
CA GLU A 264 -10.88 -1.90 -10.48
C GLU A 264 -11.56 -1.76 -11.86
N ARG A 265 -12.52 -0.85 -11.96
CA ARG A 265 -13.21 -0.59 -13.22
C ARG A 265 -12.25 0.07 -14.21
N ALA A 266 -12.42 -0.23 -15.50
CA ALA A 266 -11.55 0.29 -16.55
C ALA A 266 -11.46 1.83 -16.57
N ASN A 267 -12.55 2.53 -16.28
CA ASN A 267 -12.58 4.00 -16.21
C ASN A 267 -11.81 4.54 -14.99
N GLU A 268 -11.88 3.90 -13.84
CA GLU A 268 -11.09 4.29 -12.64
C GLU A 268 -9.59 4.11 -12.89
N VAL A 269 -9.23 3.07 -13.64
CA VAL A 269 -7.86 2.81 -14.06
C VAL A 269 -7.34 3.86 -15.04
N VAL A 270 -8.16 4.24 -16.01
CA VAL A 270 -7.83 5.33 -16.95
C VAL A 270 -7.64 6.65 -16.21
N GLU A 271 -8.47 6.92 -15.20
CA GLU A 271 -8.34 8.08 -14.33
C GLU A 271 -6.98 8.09 -13.60
N ILE A 272 -6.56 6.97 -13.01
CA ILE A 272 -5.23 6.85 -12.40
C ILE A 272 -4.12 7.15 -13.43
N PHE A 273 -4.19 6.61 -14.63
CA PHE A 273 -3.18 6.83 -15.67
C PHE A 273 -3.13 8.27 -16.19
N THR A 274 -4.24 9.00 -16.15
CA THR A 274 -4.29 10.41 -16.57
C THR A 274 -3.92 11.36 -15.44
N GLU A 275 -4.31 11.09 -14.22
CA GLU A 275 -4.08 11.97 -13.07
C GLU A 275 -2.67 11.84 -12.48
N PHE A 276 -2.15 10.62 -12.32
CA PHE A 276 -0.85 10.40 -11.67
C PHE A 276 0.32 11.16 -12.31
N PRO A 277 0.44 11.24 -13.65
CA PRO A 277 1.50 12.03 -14.26
C PRO A 277 1.39 13.54 -14.02
N GLU A 278 0.19 14.05 -13.73
CA GLU A 278 -0.07 15.46 -13.45
C GLU A 278 0.17 15.81 -11.96
N LEU A 279 0.07 14.81 -11.07
CA LEU A 279 0.34 14.98 -9.66
C LEU A 279 1.83 15.27 -9.42
N LYS A 280 2.10 16.12 -8.43
CA LYS A 280 3.45 16.48 -8.04
C LYS A 280 3.77 15.97 -6.64
N ASP A 281 4.97 15.45 -6.51
CA ASP A 281 5.54 15.16 -5.20
C ASP A 281 5.69 16.45 -4.39
N LYS A 282 5.02 16.52 -3.26
CA LYS A 282 5.03 17.72 -2.39
C LYS A 282 6.42 18.05 -1.81
N HIS A 283 7.31 17.06 -1.71
CA HIS A 283 8.66 17.25 -1.16
C HIS A 283 9.65 17.73 -2.22
N THR A 284 9.56 17.23 -3.45
CA THR A 284 10.54 17.50 -4.51
C THR A 284 10.01 18.41 -5.62
N GLY A 285 8.70 18.57 -5.72
CA GLY A 285 8.04 19.32 -6.79
C GLY A 285 8.07 18.65 -8.17
N ARG A 286 8.65 17.44 -8.27
CA ARG A 286 8.70 16.64 -9.50
C ARG A 286 7.37 15.92 -9.74
N SER A 287 7.18 15.40 -10.96
CA SER A 287 6.05 14.52 -11.24
C SER A 287 6.07 13.32 -10.30
N LEU A 288 4.92 13.01 -9.69
CA LEU A 288 4.79 11.85 -8.81
C LEU A 288 5.13 10.55 -9.54
N MET A 289 4.88 10.47 -10.84
CA MET A 289 5.16 9.29 -11.67
C MET A 289 6.66 8.94 -11.71
N GLU A 290 7.56 9.90 -11.50
CA GLU A 290 9.01 9.63 -11.46
C GLU A 290 9.45 8.69 -10.34
N ARG A 291 8.65 8.57 -9.27
CA ARG A 291 8.90 7.64 -8.15
C ARG A 291 7.83 6.57 -7.99
N THR A 292 6.97 6.39 -8.97
CA THR A 292 5.79 5.52 -8.88
C THR A 292 5.87 4.37 -9.85
N ILE A 293 5.41 3.21 -9.41
CA ILE A 293 5.13 2.03 -10.23
C ILE A 293 3.64 1.71 -10.08
N ILE A 294 2.93 1.55 -11.18
CA ILE A 294 1.52 1.20 -11.19
C ILE A 294 1.34 -0.23 -11.68
N ILE A 295 0.73 -1.06 -10.84
CA ILE A 295 0.25 -2.39 -11.21
C ILE A 295 -1.25 -2.29 -11.38
N CYS A 296 -1.71 -2.52 -12.59
CA CYS A 296 -3.09 -2.33 -12.96
C CYS A 296 -3.72 -3.62 -13.44
N ASN A 297 -4.78 -4.03 -12.75
CA ASN A 297 -5.62 -5.13 -13.16
C ASN A 297 -7.08 -4.71 -13.14
N THR A 298 -7.76 -4.80 -14.29
CA THR A 298 -9.18 -4.42 -14.38
C THR A 298 -10.10 -5.55 -13.95
N SER A 299 -11.34 -5.22 -13.59
CA SER A 299 -12.37 -6.18 -13.22
C SER A 299 -12.75 -7.16 -14.33
N ASN A 300 -12.45 -6.82 -15.58
CA ASN A 300 -12.71 -7.66 -16.75
C ASN A 300 -11.62 -8.73 -16.99
N MET A 301 -10.49 -8.62 -16.33
CA MET A 301 -9.42 -9.61 -16.43
C MET A 301 -9.77 -10.90 -15.66
N PRO A 302 -9.22 -12.04 -16.07
CA PRO A 302 -9.46 -13.31 -15.40
C PRO A 302 -9.10 -13.32 -13.93
N VAL A 303 -9.77 -14.18 -13.15
CA VAL A 303 -9.64 -14.31 -11.70
C VAL A 303 -8.20 -14.51 -11.24
N ALA A 304 -7.44 -15.36 -11.92
CA ALA A 304 -6.07 -15.65 -11.55
C ALA A 304 -5.14 -14.43 -11.72
N ALA A 305 -5.36 -13.61 -12.74
CA ALA A 305 -4.60 -12.36 -12.93
C ALA A 305 -4.93 -11.34 -11.84
N ARG A 306 -6.19 -11.25 -11.41
CA ARG A 306 -6.59 -10.40 -10.27
C ARG A 306 -5.95 -10.86 -8.97
N GLU A 307 -5.91 -12.16 -8.73
CA GLU A 307 -5.27 -12.72 -7.54
C GLU A 307 -3.75 -12.48 -7.55
N ALA A 308 -3.09 -12.62 -8.69
CA ALA A 308 -1.65 -12.43 -8.82
C ALA A 308 -1.19 -10.97 -8.66
N SER A 309 -2.02 -9.99 -8.98
CA SER A 309 -1.64 -8.57 -9.03
C SER A 309 -1.10 -8.02 -7.71
N VAL A 310 -1.68 -8.40 -6.58
CA VAL A 310 -1.22 -7.95 -5.25
C VAL A 310 0.15 -8.52 -4.91
N TYR A 311 0.41 -9.76 -5.28
CA TYR A 311 1.71 -10.42 -5.05
C TYR A 311 2.80 -9.83 -5.94
N THR A 312 2.48 -9.50 -7.18
CA THR A 312 3.39 -8.80 -8.10
C THR A 312 3.80 -7.45 -7.51
N ALA A 313 2.85 -6.64 -7.06
CA ALA A 313 3.12 -5.36 -6.44
C ALA A 313 4.00 -5.49 -5.19
N MET A 314 3.68 -6.45 -4.32
CA MET A 314 4.48 -6.68 -3.10
C MET A 314 5.90 -7.13 -3.42
N THR A 315 6.10 -7.98 -4.41
CA THR A 315 7.44 -8.43 -4.81
C THR A 315 8.28 -7.29 -5.35
N LEU A 316 7.72 -6.39 -6.15
CA LEU A 316 8.40 -5.17 -6.58
C LEU A 316 8.78 -4.29 -5.39
N GLY A 317 7.90 -4.15 -4.41
CA GLY A 317 8.19 -3.44 -3.16
C GLY A 317 9.35 -4.07 -2.38
N GLU A 318 9.38 -5.38 -2.25
CA GLU A 318 10.47 -6.11 -1.60
C GLU A 318 11.81 -5.95 -2.32
N TYR A 319 11.78 -5.88 -3.64
CA TYR A 319 12.98 -5.60 -4.44
C TYR A 319 13.57 -4.22 -4.14
N TYR A 320 12.77 -3.17 -4.14
CA TYR A 320 13.23 -1.81 -3.79
C TYR A 320 13.59 -1.68 -2.29
N ARG A 321 12.91 -2.40 -1.42
CA ARG A 321 13.29 -2.48 0.00
C ARG A 321 14.70 -3.04 0.18
N ALA A 322 15.06 -4.05 -0.58
CA ALA A 322 16.40 -4.62 -0.56
C ALA A 322 17.50 -3.65 -1.04
N MET A 323 17.13 -2.58 -1.74
CA MET A 323 18.03 -1.47 -2.11
C MET A 323 18.17 -0.40 -1.02
N GLY A 324 17.53 -0.56 0.12
CA GLY A 324 17.51 0.43 1.19
C GLY A 324 16.49 1.56 1.01
N MET A 325 15.48 1.36 0.16
CA MET A 325 14.43 2.35 -0.10
C MET A 325 13.25 2.21 0.87
N LYS A 326 12.60 3.33 1.14
CA LYS A 326 11.31 3.38 1.84
C LYS A 326 10.21 3.25 0.81
N VAL A 327 9.50 2.14 0.82
CA VAL A 327 8.42 1.84 -0.13
C VAL A 327 7.07 2.05 0.55
N LEU A 328 6.17 2.79 -0.09
CA LEU A 328 4.76 2.86 0.26
C LEU A 328 3.97 2.08 -0.78
N LEU A 329 3.38 0.98 -0.37
CA LEU A 329 2.50 0.16 -1.20
C LEU A 329 1.04 0.48 -0.88
N LEU A 330 0.32 0.97 -1.87
CA LEU A 330 -1.10 1.28 -1.81
C LEU A 330 -1.86 0.29 -2.70
N ALA A 331 -2.83 -0.41 -2.13
CA ALA A 331 -3.67 -1.36 -2.87
C ALA A 331 -5.12 -0.91 -2.87
N ASP A 332 -5.73 -0.80 -4.04
CA ASP A 332 -7.14 -0.47 -4.24
C ASP A 332 -7.78 -1.47 -5.23
N SER A 333 -8.71 -2.31 -4.85
CA SER A 333 -9.10 -2.59 -3.47
C SER A 333 -8.81 -4.07 -3.18
N THR A 334 -8.37 -4.39 -1.97
CA THR A 334 -8.10 -5.77 -1.56
C THR A 334 -9.38 -6.63 -1.49
N SER A 335 -10.56 -6.01 -1.48
CA SER A 335 -11.84 -6.71 -1.62
C SER A 335 -11.95 -7.47 -2.94
N ARG A 336 -11.41 -6.92 -4.02
CA ARG A 336 -11.42 -7.58 -5.34
C ARG A 336 -10.48 -8.78 -5.37
N TRP A 337 -9.35 -8.70 -4.68
CA TRP A 337 -8.47 -9.84 -4.46
C TRP A 337 -9.17 -10.95 -3.67
N ALA A 338 -9.85 -10.61 -2.57
CA ALA A 338 -10.61 -11.58 -1.78
C ALA A 338 -11.77 -12.21 -2.60
N GLN A 339 -12.43 -11.43 -3.46
CA GLN A 339 -13.43 -11.96 -4.38
C GLN A 339 -12.82 -12.96 -5.37
N ALA A 340 -11.62 -12.70 -5.88
CA ALA A 340 -10.91 -13.65 -6.72
C ALA A 340 -10.63 -14.97 -5.99
N LEU A 341 -10.18 -14.92 -4.74
CA LEU A 341 -9.99 -16.10 -3.90
C LEU A 341 -11.29 -16.87 -3.69
N ARG A 342 -12.41 -16.17 -3.45
CA ARG A 342 -13.74 -16.80 -3.32
C ARG A 342 -14.17 -17.50 -4.62
N GLU A 343 -14.01 -16.85 -5.75
CA GLU A 343 -14.35 -17.45 -7.05
C GLU A 343 -13.53 -18.70 -7.34
N MET A 344 -12.24 -18.70 -7.03
CA MET A 344 -11.36 -19.86 -7.21
C MET A 344 -11.77 -21.02 -6.30
N SER A 345 -11.97 -20.77 -5.01
CA SER A 345 -12.37 -21.78 -4.03
C SER A 345 -13.73 -22.41 -4.39
N ASN A 346 -14.69 -21.59 -4.81
CA ASN A 346 -16.01 -22.09 -5.22
C ASN A 346 -15.94 -22.97 -6.48
N ARG A 347 -15.08 -22.64 -7.44
CA ARG A 347 -14.88 -23.47 -8.65
C ARG A 347 -14.16 -24.77 -8.36
N LEU A 348 -13.34 -24.84 -7.32
CA LEU A 348 -12.68 -26.03 -6.85
C LEU A 348 -13.58 -26.90 -5.95
N GLU A 349 -14.82 -26.46 -5.72
CA GLU A 349 -15.80 -27.13 -4.85
C GLU A 349 -15.25 -27.37 -3.42
N GLU A 350 -14.44 -26.43 -2.93
CA GLU A 350 -13.95 -26.45 -1.56
C GLU A 350 -15.07 -26.10 -0.58
N LEU A 351 -14.94 -26.62 0.66
CA LEU A 351 -15.90 -26.27 1.71
C LEU A 351 -15.87 -24.76 1.96
N PRO A 352 -16.99 -24.06 1.77
CA PRO A 352 -17.04 -22.62 1.92
C PRO A 352 -17.00 -22.22 3.41
N GLY A 353 -16.27 -21.15 3.70
CA GLY A 353 -16.36 -20.43 4.95
C GLY A 353 -17.53 -19.44 4.95
N GLN A 354 -17.47 -18.45 5.83
CA GLN A 354 -18.49 -17.39 5.91
C GLN A 354 -18.61 -16.64 4.58
N ASP A 355 -19.83 -16.39 4.13
CA ASP A 355 -20.16 -15.67 2.89
C ASP A 355 -19.53 -16.30 1.63
N GLY A 356 -19.20 -17.59 1.66
CA GLY A 356 -18.61 -18.31 0.53
C GLY A 356 -17.12 -18.04 0.29
N PHE A 357 -16.44 -17.34 1.21
CA PHE A 357 -14.99 -17.17 1.16
C PHE A 357 -14.26 -18.45 1.57
N PRO A 358 -12.97 -18.61 1.19
CA PRO A 358 -12.15 -19.71 1.67
C PRO A 358 -12.10 -19.75 3.22
N MET A 359 -12.05 -20.93 3.80
CA MET A 359 -11.96 -21.07 5.26
C MET A 359 -10.67 -20.47 5.84
N ASP A 360 -9.61 -20.44 5.05
CA ASP A 360 -8.29 -19.91 5.40
C ASP A 360 -8.06 -18.45 4.96
N LEU A 361 -9.10 -17.72 4.56
CA LEU A 361 -9.01 -16.33 4.12
C LEU A 361 -8.21 -15.46 5.10
N SER A 362 -8.44 -15.62 6.39
CA SER A 362 -7.73 -14.86 7.43
C SER A 362 -6.23 -15.14 7.44
N ALA A 363 -5.84 -16.40 7.22
CA ALA A 363 -4.43 -16.79 7.12
C ALA A 363 -3.76 -16.23 5.85
N ILE A 364 -4.47 -16.28 4.71
CA ILE A 364 -3.97 -15.75 3.44
C ILE A 364 -3.72 -14.25 3.55
N ILE A 365 -4.67 -13.49 4.09
CA ILE A 365 -4.53 -12.05 4.28
C ILE A 365 -3.39 -11.74 5.26
N SER A 366 -3.33 -12.45 6.40
CA SER A 366 -2.28 -12.23 7.40
C SER A 366 -0.87 -12.51 6.85
N ASN A 367 -0.71 -13.57 6.09
CA ASN A 367 0.57 -13.92 5.45
C ASN A 367 1.00 -12.87 4.42
N PHE A 368 0.05 -12.31 3.68
CA PHE A 368 0.34 -11.23 2.74
C PHE A 368 0.77 -9.95 3.47
N TYR A 369 0.04 -9.50 4.47
CA TYR A 369 0.38 -8.33 5.27
C TYR A 369 1.72 -8.48 6.01
N ALA A 370 2.08 -9.70 6.42
CA ALA A 370 3.35 -10.00 7.08
C ALA A 370 4.59 -9.77 6.18
N ARG A 371 4.42 -9.70 4.89
CA ARG A 371 5.51 -9.38 3.94
C ARG A 371 5.97 -7.93 4.03
N ALA A 372 5.08 -7.01 4.40
CA ALA A 372 5.45 -5.64 4.72
C ALA A 372 6.32 -5.58 5.98
N GLY A 373 7.16 -4.57 6.09
CA GLY A 373 7.93 -4.36 7.31
C GLY A 373 9.22 -3.58 7.07
N TYR A 374 9.80 -3.17 8.18
CA TYR A 374 11.12 -2.56 8.25
C TYR A 374 12.18 -3.65 8.37
N VAL A 375 13.23 -3.59 7.57
CA VAL A 375 14.31 -4.58 7.58
C VAL A 375 15.67 -3.92 7.70
N LYS A 376 16.59 -4.62 8.36
CA LYS A 376 18.02 -4.27 8.37
C LYS A 376 18.73 -5.12 7.31
N LEU A 377 19.40 -4.45 6.39
CA LEU A 377 20.11 -5.09 5.31
C LEU A 377 21.50 -5.60 5.76
N ASN A 378 22.09 -6.48 4.96
CA ASN A 378 23.39 -7.09 5.24
C ASN A 378 24.52 -6.06 5.43
N ASN A 379 24.43 -4.91 4.78
CA ASN A 379 25.41 -3.80 4.86
C ASN A 379 25.16 -2.79 6.00
N GLY A 380 24.21 -3.07 6.87
CA GLY A 380 23.85 -2.19 7.99
C GLY A 380 22.87 -1.06 7.64
N GLN A 381 22.51 -0.88 6.38
CA GLN A 381 21.46 0.02 5.96
C GLN A 381 20.07 -0.58 6.22
N SER A 382 19.03 0.19 6.03
CA SER A 382 17.65 -0.24 6.26
C SER A 382 16.78 0.07 5.06
N GLY A 383 15.76 -0.75 4.87
CA GLY A 383 14.69 -0.51 3.92
C GLY A 383 13.35 -0.85 4.56
N SER A 384 12.26 -0.37 3.98
CA SER A 384 10.93 -0.61 4.52
C SER A 384 9.87 -0.71 3.44
N ILE A 385 8.82 -1.49 3.74
CA ILE A 385 7.55 -1.46 3.02
C ILE A 385 6.47 -1.11 4.03
N THR A 386 5.82 0.02 3.82
CA THR A 386 4.59 0.40 4.51
C THR A 386 3.43 0.05 3.60
N PHE A 387 2.52 -0.79 4.06
CA PHE A 387 1.38 -1.25 3.28
C PHE A 387 0.07 -0.65 3.79
N ILE A 388 -0.67 -0.01 2.89
CA ILE A 388 -2.01 0.53 3.17
C ILE A 388 -2.96 0.00 2.08
N GLY A 389 -3.82 -0.93 2.46
CA GLY A 389 -4.86 -1.46 1.60
C GLY A 389 -6.17 -0.71 1.76
N THR A 390 -7.04 -0.76 0.77
CA THR A 390 -8.44 -0.36 0.91
C THR A 390 -9.34 -1.58 0.90
N VAL A 391 -10.44 -1.49 1.61
CA VAL A 391 -11.51 -2.48 1.60
C VAL A 391 -12.81 -1.78 1.28
N SER A 392 -13.56 -2.32 0.34
CA SER A 392 -14.89 -1.81 -0.05
C SER A 392 -15.95 -2.83 0.38
N PRO A 393 -16.40 -2.78 1.65
CA PRO A 393 -17.37 -3.74 2.15
C PRO A 393 -18.73 -3.56 1.47
N ALA A 394 -19.34 -4.67 1.09
CA ALA A 394 -20.67 -4.67 0.48
C ALA A 394 -21.70 -4.02 1.44
N GLY A 395 -22.43 -3.03 0.94
CA GLY A 395 -23.42 -2.29 1.75
C GLY A 395 -22.82 -1.51 2.94
N GLY A 396 -21.52 -1.26 2.95
CA GLY A 396 -20.83 -0.59 4.06
C GLY A 396 -20.70 -1.43 5.34
N ASN A 397 -20.94 -2.73 5.26
CA ASN A 397 -20.87 -3.63 6.43
C ASN A 397 -19.45 -3.94 6.85
N LEU A 398 -18.93 -3.24 7.85
CA LEU A 398 -17.58 -3.46 8.40
C LEU A 398 -17.39 -4.80 9.15
N LYS A 399 -18.46 -5.60 9.29
CA LYS A 399 -18.40 -6.93 9.91
C LYS A 399 -18.32 -8.07 8.89
N GLU A 400 -18.13 -7.74 7.62
CA GLU A 400 -17.91 -8.75 6.59
C GLU A 400 -16.58 -9.50 6.78
N PRO A 401 -16.43 -10.74 6.27
CA PRO A 401 -15.24 -11.56 6.49
C PRO A 401 -13.91 -10.93 6.07
N VAL A 402 -13.89 -10.20 4.96
CA VAL A 402 -12.67 -9.53 4.45
C VAL A 402 -12.21 -8.44 5.39
N THR A 403 -13.13 -7.57 5.83
CA THR A 403 -12.85 -6.49 6.77
C THR A 403 -12.39 -7.05 8.12
N GLU A 404 -13.08 -8.04 8.66
CA GLU A 404 -12.71 -8.66 9.93
C GLU A 404 -11.35 -9.38 9.87
N SER A 405 -11.06 -10.07 8.78
CA SER A 405 -9.76 -10.71 8.57
C SER A 405 -8.63 -9.68 8.43
N THR A 406 -8.89 -8.58 7.74
CA THR A 406 -7.93 -7.49 7.56
C THR A 406 -7.66 -6.75 8.87
N LYS A 407 -8.66 -6.55 9.73
CA LYS A 407 -8.48 -5.99 11.08
C LYS A 407 -7.50 -6.80 11.93
N LYS A 408 -7.49 -8.11 11.78
CA LYS A 408 -6.56 -9.00 12.50
C LYS A 408 -5.14 -8.88 11.98
N ALA A 409 -4.98 -8.63 10.70
CA ALA A 409 -3.68 -8.55 10.03
C ALA A 409 -3.04 -7.16 10.11
N ALA A 410 -3.81 -6.09 9.86
CA ALA A 410 -3.34 -4.72 9.88
C ALA A 410 -3.32 -4.12 11.29
N ARG A 411 -2.36 -3.22 11.54
CA ARG A 411 -2.20 -2.54 12.83
C ARG A 411 -2.93 -1.21 12.91
N CYS A 412 -3.22 -0.58 11.78
CA CYS A 412 -3.98 0.66 11.70
C CYS A 412 -5.31 0.43 10.99
N PHE A 413 -6.34 1.05 11.51
CA PHE A 413 -7.69 1.05 10.97
C PHE A 413 -8.13 2.49 10.73
N TYR A 414 -8.38 2.85 9.48
CA TYR A 414 -8.86 4.16 9.06
C TYR A 414 -10.26 4.04 8.45
N GLY A 415 -11.24 3.77 9.29
CA GLY A 415 -12.62 3.54 8.86
C GLY A 415 -13.27 4.79 8.29
N LEU A 416 -13.68 4.76 7.03
CA LEU A 416 -14.42 5.87 6.42
C LEU A 416 -15.90 5.78 6.76
N SER A 417 -16.45 6.89 7.22
CA SER A 417 -17.84 7.02 7.65
C SER A 417 -18.69 7.68 6.56
N GLN A 418 -19.78 7.03 6.16
CA GLN A 418 -20.76 7.62 5.23
C GLN A 418 -21.36 8.90 5.82
N ASN A 419 -21.69 8.91 7.11
CA ASN A 419 -22.25 10.09 7.77
C ASN A 419 -21.32 11.31 7.70
N ARG A 420 -19.99 11.09 7.84
CA ARG A 420 -19.02 12.19 7.68
C ARG A 420 -18.96 12.66 6.23
N ALA A 421 -18.97 11.75 5.27
CA ALA A 421 -18.98 12.07 3.84
C ALA A 421 -20.25 12.84 3.44
N ASP A 422 -21.42 12.44 3.92
CA ASP A 422 -22.69 13.12 3.68
C ASP A 422 -22.68 14.55 4.24
N LYS A 423 -22.02 14.77 5.38
CA LYS A 423 -21.78 16.08 5.98
C LYS A 423 -20.63 16.86 5.35
N LYS A 424 -19.99 16.31 4.29
CA LYS A 424 -18.81 16.88 3.60
C LYS A 424 -17.62 17.11 4.53
N ARG A 425 -17.45 16.25 5.53
CA ARG A 425 -16.30 16.27 6.46
C ARG A 425 -15.22 15.33 5.95
N TYR A 426 -14.25 15.86 5.23
CA TYR A 426 -13.14 15.09 4.63
C TYR A 426 -11.80 15.42 5.26
N PRO A 427 -10.89 14.44 5.40
CA PRO A 427 -11.08 13.00 5.14
C PRO A 427 -12.19 12.42 6.00
N ALA A 428 -13.03 11.57 5.44
CA ALA A 428 -14.20 11.00 6.15
C ALA A 428 -13.82 9.89 7.15
N VAL A 429 -12.60 9.90 7.65
CA VAL A 429 -12.09 8.95 8.65
C VAL A 429 -12.84 9.14 9.97
N ASP A 430 -13.47 8.07 10.46
CA ASP A 430 -14.17 8.13 11.74
C ASP A 430 -13.15 8.23 12.89
N PRO A 431 -13.20 9.31 13.69
CA PRO A 431 -12.20 9.53 14.73
C PRO A 431 -12.39 8.65 15.98
N VAL A 432 -13.57 8.07 16.15
CA VAL A 432 -13.89 7.23 17.31
C VAL A 432 -13.58 5.76 17.03
N ASP A 433 -13.97 5.28 15.85
CA ASP A 433 -13.80 3.88 15.49
C ASP A 433 -12.39 3.57 14.92
N SER A 434 -11.72 4.57 14.36
CA SER A 434 -10.37 4.42 13.84
C SER A 434 -9.33 4.32 14.95
N TYR A 435 -8.29 3.53 14.72
CA TYR A 435 -7.22 3.32 15.69
C TYR A 435 -5.87 3.06 15.04
N SER A 436 -4.82 3.22 15.82
CA SER A 436 -3.48 2.76 15.52
C SER A 436 -2.93 1.98 16.72
N LYS A 437 -2.68 0.70 16.53
CA LYS A 437 -2.04 -0.15 17.56
C LYS A 437 -0.58 0.22 17.81
N TYR A 438 0.04 0.99 16.92
CA TYR A 438 1.42 1.47 17.09
C TYR A 438 1.58 2.43 18.27
N LEU A 439 0.51 3.10 18.70
CA LEU A 439 0.52 3.93 19.91
C LEU A 439 0.74 3.14 21.21
N GLU A 440 0.57 1.82 21.17
CA GLU A 440 0.82 0.91 22.30
C GLU A 440 2.27 0.39 22.33
N TYR A 441 3.06 0.61 21.28
CA TYR A 441 4.44 0.12 21.17
C TYR A 441 5.39 1.03 21.92
N PRO A 442 6.17 0.52 22.92
CA PRO A 442 7.13 1.33 23.65
C PRO A 442 8.13 2.06 22.74
N GLU A 443 8.57 1.41 21.68
CA GLU A 443 9.54 1.98 20.72
C GLU A 443 8.94 3.16 19.94
N ILE A 444 7.67 3.08 19.59
CA ILE A 444 6.93 4.17 18.90
C ILE A 444 6.66 5.32 19.88
N ILE A 445 6.29 5.02 21.13
CA ILE A 445 6.09 6.03 22.18
C ILE A 445 7.38 6.81 22.39
N GLU A 446 8.51 6.13 22.54
CA GLU A 446 9.82 6.74 22.69
C GLU A 446 10.19 7.60 21.47
N TYR A 447 9.94 7.11 20.27
CA TYR A 447 10.17 7.88 19.03
C TYR A 447 9.34 9.16 19.00
N LEU A 448 8.05 9.10 19.33
CA LEU A 448 7.17 10.27 19.36
C LEU A 448 7.57 11.26 20.45
N ASP A 449 7.96 10.76 21.62
CA ASP A 449 8.45 11.60 22.72
C ASP A 449 9.70 12.39 22.32
N ASN A 450 10.60 11.77 21.57
CA ASN A 450 11.83 12.42 21.11
C ASN A 450 11.61 13.30 19.88
N LYS A 451 10.73 12.91 18.98
CA LYS A 451 10.51 13.62 17.71
C LYS A 451 9.58 14.83 17.85
N ILE A 452 8.55 14.71 18.68
CA ILE A 452 7.51 15.72 18.84
C ILE A 452 7.64 16.37 20.22
N GLU A 453 7.25 15.65 21.27
CA GLU A 453 7.23 16.15 22.64
C GLU A 453 7.03 14.99 23.60
N LYS A 454 7.66 15.07 24.78
CA LYS A 454 7.45 14.10 25.85
C LYS A 454 5.98 14.11 26.31
N GLY A 455 5.37 12.92 26.37
CA GLY A 455 3.95 12.76 26.72
C GLY A 455 3.01 12.97 25.55
N TRP A 456 3.49 12.90 24.30
CA TRP A 456 2.65 13.09 23.11
C TRP A 456 1.48 12.12 23.04
N VAL A 457 1.69 10.84 23.34
CA VAL A 457 0.63 9.81 23.32
C VAL A 457 -0.47 10.12 24.35
N ASP A 458 -0.14 10.70 25.47
CA ASP A 458 -1.13 11.15 26.47
C ASP A 458 -2.00 12.27 25.93
N LYS A 459 -1.42 13.22 25.18
CA LYS A 459 -2.18 14.27 24.49
C LYS A 459 -3.12 13.70 23.42
N VAL A 460 -2.65 12.72 22.65
CA VAL A 460 -3.48 12.01 21.66
C VAL A 460 -4.64 11.29 22.34
N THR A 461 -4.39 10.61 23.44
CA THR A 461 -5.41 9.91 24.23
C THR A 461 -6.44 10.89 24.79
N LYS A 462 -5.99 12.03 25.30
CA LYS A 462 -6.86 13.11 25.77
C LYS A 462 -7.74 13.66 24.64
N THR A 463 -7.16 13.88 23.47
CA THR A 463 -7.90 14.36 22.29
C THR A 463 -9.00 13.37 21.89
N LYS A 464 -8.68 12.08 21.83
CA LYS A 464 -9.66 11.02 21.55
C LYS A 464 -10.77 10.95 22.62
N TYR A 465 -10.42 11.17 23.86
CA TYR A 465 -11.41 11.24 24.94
C TYR A 465 -12.39 12.40 24.77
N ILE A 466 -11.89 13.60 24.43
CA ILE A 466 -12.75 14.78 24.16
C ILE A 466 -13.68 14.50 22.99
N ILE A 467 -13.20 13.92 21.90
CA ILE A 467 -14.00 13.56 20.72
C ILE A 467 -15.10 12.58 21.11
N ARG A 468 -14.79 11.56 21.89
CA ARG A 468 -15.78 10.57 22.36
C ARG A 468 -16.84 11.20 23.22
N LYS A 469 -16.45 12.04 24.17
CA LYS A 469 -17.38 12.79 25.03
C LYS A 469 -18.29 13.71 24.23
N GLY A 470 -17.75 14.36 23.19
CA GLY A 470 -18.55 15.18 22.28
C GLY A 470 -19.58 14.36 21.48
N LYS A 471 -19.24 13.15 21.06
CA LYS A 471 -20.18 12.22 20.41
C LYS A 471 -21.29 11.81 21.36
N ASP A 472 -20.95 11.40 22.59
CA ASP A 472 -21.94 11.04 23.62
C ASP A 472 -22.87 12.22 23.92
N ALA A 473 -22.32 13.43 24.05
CA ALA A 473 -23.10 14.65 24.26
C ALA A 473 -24.06 14.95 23.10
N TYR A 474 -23.59 14.80 21.87
CA TYR A 474 -24.41 14.99 20.68
C TYR A 474 -25.58 14.00 20.60
N GLU A 475 -25.36 12.74 20.96
CA GLU A 475 -26.41 11.74 21.04
C GLU A 475 -27.48 12.11 22.09
N GLN A 476 -27.07 12.63 23.25
CA GLN A 476 -28.02 13.09 24.28
C GLN A 476 -28.80 14.33 23.82
N ILE A 477 -28.15 15.29 23.18
CA ILE A 477 -28.80 16.49 22.62
C ILE A 477 -29.85 16.09 21.58
N ASN A 478 -29.53 15.12 20.71
CA ASN A 478 -30.48 14.63 19.70
C ASN A 478 -31.72 13.92 20.30
N ILE A 479 -31.56 13.28 21.44
CA ILE A 479 -32.66 12.56 22.11
C ILE A 479 -33.55 13.53 22.93
N LEU A 480 -32.93 14.44 23.68
CA LEU A 480 -33.60 15.27 24.67
C LEU A 480 -33.90 16.69 24.16
N GLY A 481 -33.30 17.09 23.05
CA GLY A 481 -33.37 18.47 22.53
C GLY A 481 -32.38 19.41 23.23
N ASP A 482 -32.14 20.57 22.62
CA ASP A 482 -31.16 21.55 23.07
C ASP A 482 -31.44 22.08 24.49
N ASP A 483 -32.71 22.32 24.82
CA ASP A 483 -33.12 22.78 26.14
C ASP A 483 -33.21 21.65 27.19
N GLY A 484 -33.19 20.39 26.75
CA GLY A 484 -33.36 19.23 27.61
C GLY A 484 -32.08 18.72 28.26
N VAL A 485 -30.92 19.29 27.94
CA VAL A 485 -29.61 18.86 28.44
C VAL A 485 -28.91 19.99 29.19
N PRO A 486 -28.03 19.67 30.18
CA PRO A 486 -27.22 20.69 30.84
C PRO A 486 -26.26 21.37 29.85
N MET A 487 -25.90 22.64 30.11
CA MET A 487 -24.97 23.42 29.31
C MET A 487 -23.61 22.73 29.11
N SER A 488 -23.16 21.91 30.06
CA SER A 488 -21.93 21.12 29.96
C SER A 488 -21.91 20.14 28.78
N TYR A 489 -23.08 19.66 28.32
CA TYR A 489 -23.18 18.79 27.12
C TYR A 489 -22.95 19.60 25.84
N HIS A 490 -23.48 20.83 25.77
CA HIS A 490 -23.24 21.74 24.63
C HIS A 490 -21.75 22.13 24.57
N GLU A 491 -21.15 22.44 25.69
CA GLU A 491 -19.71 22.74 25.76
C GLU A 491 -18.84 21.54 25.32
N GLN A 492 -19.14 20.33 25.79
CA GLN A 492 -18.44 19.11 25.36
C GLN A 492 -18.59 18.86 23.87
N TYR A 493 -19.79 19.03 23.34
CA TYR A 493 -20.08 18.88 21.91
C TYR A 493 -19.25 19.88 21.08
N TRP A 494 -19.28 21.15 21.43
CA TRP A 494 -18.58 22.19 20.67
C TRP A 494 -17.06 22.13 20.81
N LYS A 495 -16.52 21.69 21.92
CA LYS A 495 -15.09 21.37 22.05
C LYS A 495 -14.69 20.23 21.11
N SER A 496 -15.51 19.22 20.99
CA SER A 496 -15.30 18.14 20.01
C SER A 496 -15.42 18.66 18.57
N GLU A 497 -16.39 19.51 18.26
CA GLU A 497 -16.53 20.13 16.93
C GLU A 497 -15.34 21.02 16.58
N LEU A 498 -14.77 21.73 17.55
CA LEU A 498 -13.53 22.51 17.36
C LEU A 498 -12.38 21.61 16.92
N ILE A 499 -12.19 20.47 17.57
CA ILE A 499 -11.19 19.48 17.17
C ILE A 499 -11.48 18.94 15.78
N ASP A 500 -12.74 18.59 15.49
CA ASP A 500 -13.14 18.03 14.20
C ASP A 500 -12.84 19.02 13.05
N TYR A 501 -13.30 20.25 13.15
CA TYR A 501 -13.13 21.24 12.09
C TYR A 501 -11.69 21.70 11.88
N VAL A 502 -10.88 21.70 12.94
CA VAL A 502 -9.51 22.26 12.87
C VAL A 502 -8.44 21.19 12.67
N ILE A 503 -8.59 20.05 13.31
CA ILE A 503 -7.58 18.97 13.26
C ILE A 503 -7.98 17.86 12.29
N LEU A 504 -9.21 17.35 12.37
CA LEU A 504 -9.63 16.18 11.61
C LEU A 504 -9.97 16.49 10.16
N GLN A 505 -10.61 17.63 9.89
CA GLN A 505 -10.91 18.04 8.54
C GLN A 505 -9.71 18.71 7.89
N GLN A 506 -9.43 18.31 6.67
CA GLN A 506 -8.29 18.78 5.90
C GLN A 506 -8.65 18.82 4.42
N ASP A 507 -8.41 19.94 3.76
CA ASP A 507 -8.68 20.09 2.34
C ASP A 507 -7.52 19.54 1.52
N ALA A 508 -7.70 18.35 0.97
CA ALA A 508 -6.66 17.68 0.16
C ALA A 508 -6.31 18.43 -1.15
N PHE A 509 -7.18 19.31 -1.60
CA PHE A 509 -6.99 20.09 -2.83
C PHE A 509 -6.34 21.45 -2.60
N ASP A 510 -6.24 21.89 -1.36
CA ASP A 510 -5.52 23.12 -1.01
C ASP A 510 -4.02 22.89 -0.89
N ASN A 511 -3.23 23.80 -1.42
CA ASN A 511 -1.77 23.66 -1.42
C ASN A 511 -1.14 23.79 -0.04
N ILE A 512 -1.78 24.49 0.88
CA ILE A 512 -1.27 24.75 2.23
C ILE A 512 -1.90 23.76 3.23
N ASP A 513 -3.22 23.67 3.26
CA ASP A 513 -3.93 22.79 4.19
C ASP A 513 -3.77 21.31 3.84
N GLY A 514 -3.63 20.96 2.56
CA GLY A 514 -3.55 19.59 2.07
C GLY A 514 -2.36 18.78 2.60
N CYS A 515 -1.26 19.44 2.97
CA CYS A 515 -0.08 18.82 3.55
C CYS A 515 0.38 19.61 4.78
N SER A 516 0.17 19.05 5.97
CA SER A 516 0.54 19.70 7.23
C SER A 516 1.81 19.07 7.80
N PRO A 517 2.92 19.84 7.96
CA PRO A 517 4.11 19.36 8.64
C PRO A 517 3.84 19.01 10.10
N LEU A 518 4.58 18.06 10.65
CA LEU A 518 4.37 17.56 12.00
C LEU A 518 4.50 18.66 13.08
N GLU A 519 5.41 19.60 12.88
CA GLU A 519 5.60 20.75 13.75
C GLU A 519 4.35 21.64 13.83
N ARG A 520 3.74 21.91 12.68
CA ARG A 520 2.47 22.64 12.60
C ARG A 520 1.33 21.87 13.24
N GLN A 521 1.26 20.55 13.02
CA GLN A 521 0.26 19.68 13.65
C GLN A 521 0.35 19.76 15.18
N LYS A 522 1.58 19.72 15.71
CA LYS A 522 1.82 19.88 17.14
C LYS A 522 1.31 21.22 17.64
N PHE A 523 1.70 22.31 16.99
CA PHE A 523 1.28 23.66 17.39
C PHE A 523 -0.25 23.79 17.42
N MET A 524 -0.92 23.35 16.38
CA MET A 524 -2.38 23.45 16.26
C MET A 524 -3.09 22.58 17.31
N LEU A 525 -2.59 21.38 17.56
CA LEU A 525 -3.16 20.50 18.59
C LEU A 525 -2.99 21.09 19.99
N ASP A 526 -1.80 21.60 20.32
CA ASP A 526 -1.52 22.22 21.62
C ASP A 526 -2.46 23.41 21.86
N MET A 527 -2.62 24.26 20.87
CA MET A 527 -3.51 25.41 20.92
C MET A 527 -4.97 25.00 21.15
N ILE A 528 -5.45 24.01 20.41
CA ILE A 528 -6.84 23.52 20.54
C ILE A 528 -7.06 22.85 21.89
N LEU A 529 -6.12 22.06 22.39
CA LEU A 529 -6.23 21.44 23.71
C LEU A 529 -6.21 22.47 24.84
N GLU A 530 -5.43 23.55 24.71
CA GLU A 530 -5.46 24.66 25.66
C GLU A 530 -6.85 25.30 25.74
N ILE A 531 -7.51 25.51 24.58
CA ILE A 531 -8.88 26.00 24.52
C ILE A 531 -9.84 25.00 25.18
N CYS A 532 -9.71 23.72 24.90
CA CYS A 532 -10.56 22.68 25.47
C CYS A 532 -10.44 22.55 26.99
N ASP A 533 -9.27 22.90 27.55
CA ASP A 533 -9.03 22.87 29.00
C ASP A 533 -9.65 24.05 29.76
N ARG A 534 -10.01 25.11 29.06
CA ARG A 534 -10.69 26.26 29.67
C ARG A 534 -12.13 25.91 30.01
N SER A 535 -12.65 26.50 31.07
CA SER A 535 -14.07 26.45 31.45
C SER A 535 -14.73 27.74 31.04
N PHE A 536 -15.79 27.62 30.29
CA PHE A 536 -16.57 28.75 29.79
C PHE A 536 -17.90 28.87 30.53
N LYS A 537 -18.44 30.06 30.58
CA LYS A 537 -19.79 30.31 31.10
C LYS A 537 -20.66 30.92 30.02
N PHE A 538 -21.74 30.25 29.69
CA PHE A 538 -22.69 30.70 28.69
C PHE A 538 -24.08 30.79 29.31
N ASP A 539 -24.85 31.80 28.94
CA ASP A 539 -26.22 31.96 29.41
C ASP A 539 -27.19 31.00 28.70
N ASN A 540 -26.88 30.62 27.47
CA ASN A 540 -27.70 29.72 26.67
C ASN A 540 -26.85 28.98 25.62
N PHE A 541 -27.44 27.96 24.98
CA PHE A 541 -26.74 27.14 23.99
C PHE A 541 -26.41 27.91 22.69
N GLU A 542 -27.18 28.91 22.31
CA GLU A 542 -26.93 29.74 21.13
C GLU A 542 -25.66 30.59 21.28
N GLU A 543 -25.43 31.11 22.48
CA GLU A 543 -24.21 31.83 22.80
C GLU A 543 -22.97 30.91 22.74
N CYS A 544 -23.07 29.72 23.34
CA CYS A 544 -22.04 28.70 23.27
C CYS A 544 -21.70 28.34 21.81
N MET A 545 -22.72 28.08 21.01
CA MET A 545 -22.60 27.76 19.59
C MET A 545 -21.93 28.91 18.83
N THR A 546 -22.35 30.14 19.04
CA THR A 546 -21.80 31.30 18.32
C THR A 546 -20.35 31.54 18.65
N PHE A 547 -19.97 31.41 19.92
CA PHE A 547 -18.61 31.54 20.39
C PHE A 547 -17.69 30.52 19.73
N PHE A 548 -18.02 29.22 19.83
CA PHE A 548 -17.20 28.18 19.23
C PHE A 548 -17.14 28.24 17.70
N LYS A 549 -18.22 28.62 17.03
CA LYS A 549 -18.19 28.87 15.58
C LYS A 549 -17.23 30.01 15.21
N GLY A 550 -17.15 31.04 16.02
CA GLY A 550 -16.18 32.12 15.87
C GLY A 550 -14.74 31.60 15.95
N LEU A 551 -14.42 30.82 16.99
CA LEU A 551 -13.11 30.19 17.15
C LEU A 551 -12.77 29.25 15.98
N ILE A 552 -13.70 28.41 15.56
CA ILE A 552 -13.55 27.49 14.42
C ILE A 552 -13.18 28.24 13.16
N ASN A 553 -13.90 29.33 12.86
CA ASN A 553 -13.64 30.13 11.65
C ASN A 553 -12.22 30.73 11.66
N ILE A 554 -11.77 31.27 12.78
CA ILE A 554 -10.41 31.81 12.91
C ILE A 554 -9.37 30.70 12.71
N CYS A 555 -9.51 29.58 13.41
CA CYS A 555 -8.58 28.46 13.31
C CYS A 555 -8.55 27.83 11.90
N ARG A 556 -9.68 27.79 11.21
CA ARG A 556 -9.72 27.33 9.79
C ARG A 556 -8.94 28.28 8.88
N GLN A 557 -9.05 29.58 9.07
CA GLN A 557 -8.24 30.55 8.32
C GLN A 557 -6.75 30.37 8.59
N MET A 558 -6.36 30.00 9.81
CA MET A 558 -4.97 29.63 10.14
C MET A 558 -4.53 28.41 9.32
N ASN A 559 -5.37 27.40 9.16
CA ASN A 559 -5.07 26.21 8.36
C ASN A 559 -4.80 26.51 6.88
N TYR A 560 -5.47 27.51 6.30
CA TYR A 560 -5.26 27.96 4.92
C TYR A 560 -4.11 28.99 4.77
N SER A 561 -3.47 29.39 5.87
CA SER A 561 -2.34 30.29 5.86
C SER A 561 -1.03 29.55 6.04
N GLU A 562 0.05 29.97 5.40
CA GLU A 562 1.37 29.38 5.61
C GLU A 562 1.78 29.50 7.07
N TYR A 563 2.35 28.42 7.62
CA TYR A 563 2.76 28.37 9.03
C TYR A 563 3.78 29.46 9.33
N GLU A 564 3.59 30.16 10.47
CA GLU A 564 4.40 31.30 10.92
C GLU A 564 4.41 32.53 9.99
N SER A 565 3.58 32.56 8.94
CA SER A 565 3.42 33.74 8.10
C SER A 565 2.75 34.91 8.84
N GLU A 566 2.85 36.10 8.27
CA GLU A 566 2.16 37.30 8.78
C GLU A 566 0.64 37.08 8.90
N GLN A 567 0.06 36.42 7.90
CA GLN A 567 -1.35 36.07 7.87
C GLN A 567 -1.73 35.10 8.99
N PHE A 568 -0.93 34.06 9.18
CA PHE A 568 -1.11 33.07 10.26
C PHE A 568 -1.05 33.77 11.63
N ASN A 569 -0.04 34.58 11.84
CA ASN A 569 0.14 35.31 13.11
C ASN A 569 -0.99 36.32 13.36
N LYS A 570 -1.54 36.95 12.32
CA LYS A 570 -2.71 37.82 12.44
C LYS A 570 -3.92 37.06 12.98
N TYR A 571 -4.24 35.90 12.44
CA TYR A 571 -5.33 35.06 12.92
C TYR A 571 -5.07 34.50 14.32
N LEU A 572 -3.82 34.14 14.62
CA LEU A 572 -3.43 33.71 15.96
C LEU A 572 -3.67 34.81 17.00
N ASN A 573 -3.31 36.05 16.68
CA ASN A 573 -3.57 37.19 17.56
C ASN A 573 -5.07 37.45 17.73
N GLN A 574 -5.84 37.37 16.66
CA GLN A 574 -7.29 37.49 16.71
C GLN A 574 -7.91 36.42 17.62
N LEU A 575 -7.45 35.17 17.51
CA LEU A 575 -7.88 34.08 18.38
C LEU A 575 -7.58 34.39 19.87
N LYS A 576 -6.39 34.90 20.15
CA LYS A 576 -5.98 35.28 21.52
C LYS A 576 -6.83 36.42 22.09
N GLU A 577 -7.25 37.36 21.25
CA GLU A 577 -8.16 38.43 21.67
C GLU A 577 -9.55 37.92 22.01
N GLU A 578 -10.14 37.05 21.14
CA GLU A 578 -11.44 36.42 21.42
C GLU A 578 -11.43 35.63 22.74
N LEU A 579 -10.30 34.97 23.06
CA LEU A 579 -10.14 34.20 24.30
C LEU A 579 -9.90 35.08 25.57
N LYS A 580 -9.70 36.41 25.43
CA LYS A 580 -9.57 37.34 26.54
C LYS A 580 -10.89 37.93 27.00
N HIS A 581 -11.88 37.89 26.15
CA HIS A 581 -13.20 38.53 26.39
C HIS A 581 -14.14 37.66 27.25
N GLU A 582 -13.62 36.74 28.04
CA GLU A 582 -14.35 35.85 28.96
C GLU A 582 -14.35 36.30 30.39
#